data_2796b7852b915b952840a41d02fcde83
#
_entry.id   2796b7852b915b952840a41d02fcde83
#
_cell.length_a   1.000
_cell.length_b   1.000
_cell.length_c   1.000
_cell.angle_alpha   90.00
_cell.angle_beta   90.00
_cell.angle_gamma   90.00
#
_symmetry.space_group_name_H-M   'P 1'
#
loop_
_entity.id
_entity.type
_entity.pdbx_description
1 polymer ?
#
loop_
_entity_poly.entity_id
_entity_poly.type
_entity_poly.pdbx_seq_one_letter_code
_entity_poly.pdbx_strand_id
1 'polypeptide(L)'
;MKLIFEKSVPGRRCSILPRCDVEEVQLPQELRRQEAPALPELSEVDLSRHYTELCQHVHGVNCGFYPLGSCTMKYNPRIDEEMAALPGFAGVHPLAPEHAVAGCREVLDTTSRYLCQITGMDGMTFQPAAGAHGEFTGVLLIKQYHDARGDHRRTKIIVPDSAHGTNPATAAMCGYQVVNIPSAADGCVDLEALKAVLGDDVAGLMLTNPNTVGIFDENILEITRLVHEAGGLCYYDGANLNAVMGIVRPGDMGFDCIHMNLHKTFATPHGGGGPGAGAVGCKAFLEPYLPQSAILSEGEHLQVRAFNGNFLVVVKALAYLLTLGREGIPEAAENAVLNANYLMRRIQGTFQPAFDRICMHEFVLGLEEFKKETGVSALDVAKSLIDRGIHPPTMYFPLIVHEALMLEPTETESRETLDQAAEVFRQLYELAYTDPEAMRTAPHNAQIGRPDEVQAARNPILRWQA
;
A
#
# COMPACT_ATOMS: atom_id res chain seq x y z
N MET A 1 25.24 14.59 -7.42
CA MET A 1 25.97 13.44 -6.81
C MET A 1 26.53 12.57 -7.93
N LYS A 2 27.75 12.01 -7.78
CA LYS A 2 28.32 11.08 -8.76
C LYS A 2 27.67 9.70 -8.60
N LEU A 3 27.42 9.03 -9.72
CA LEU A 3 27.01 7.64 -9.71
C LEU A 3 28.15 6.74 -9.20
N ILE A 4 27.80 5.57 -8.69
CA ILE A 4 28.77 4.62 -8.18
C ILE A 4 29.82 4.21 -9.24
N PHE A 5 29.40 4.13 -10.51
CA PHE A 5 30.27 3.83 -11.65
C PHE A 5 31.28 4.95 -11.93
N GLU A 6 30.89 6.22 -11.71
CA GLU A 6 31.76 7.38 -11.87
C GLU A 6 32.77 7.55 -10.72
N LYS A 7 32.57 6.82 -9.62
CA LYS A 7 33.49 6.76 -8.48
C LYS A 7 34.49 5.60 -8.60
N SER A 8 34.37 4.76 -9.64
CA SER A 8 35.23 3.58 -9.86
C SER A 8 36.68 4.00 -10.12
N VAL A 9 37.62 3.29 -9.51
CA VAL A 9 39.07 3.46 -9.72
C VAL A 9 39.69 2.09 -9.95
N PRO A 10 40.30 1.85 -11.12
CA PRO A 10 40.92 0.56 -11.42
C PRO A 10 41.87 0.07 -10.33
N GLY A 11 41.72 -1.19 -9.96
CA GLY A 11 42.52 -1.85 -8.93
C GLY A 11 42.04 -1.68 -7.49
N ARG A 12 41.02 -0.83 -7.22
CA ARG A 12 40.39 -0.78 -5.89
C ARG A 12 39.55 -2.02 -5.66
N ARG A 13 39.58 -2.54 -4.45
CA ARG A 13 38.86 -3.75 -4.07
C ARG A 13 38.07 -3.56 -2.79
N CYS A 14 36.87 -4.10 -2.78
CA CYS A 14 36.04 -4.29 -1.60
C CYS A 14 35.69 -5.79 -1.57
N SER A 15 36.53 -6.62 -0.95
CA SER A 15 36.30 -8.06 -0.88
C SER A 15 36.06 -8.47 0.56
N ILE A 16 34.81 -8.80 0.85
CA ILE A 16 34.38 -9.38 2.14
C ILE A 16 34.05 -10.87 2.01
N LEU A 17 34.12 -11.42 0.79
CA LEU A 17 33.81 -12.82 0.56
C LEU A 17 34.96 -13.69 1.06
N PRO A 18 34.66 -14.81 1.74
CA PRO A 18 35.67 -15.82 2.07
C PRO A 18 36.30 -16.39 0.80
N ARG A 19 37.49 -16.99 0.94
CA ARG A 19 38.09 -17.74 -0.17
C ARG A 19 37.22 -18.94 -0.50
N CYS A 20 37.13 -19.28 -1.80
CA CYS A 20 36.49 -20.51 -2.23
C CYS A 20 37.23 -21.71 -1.60
N ASP A 21 36.50 -22.56 -0.91
CA ASP A 21 36.98 -23.76 -0.24
C ASP A 21 36.62 -25.06 -0.99
N VAL A 22 36.03 -24.91 -2.17
CA VAL A 22 35.71 -26.02 -3.08
C VAL A 22 36.52 -25.89 -4.37
N GLU A 23 36.70 -27.01 -5.08
CA GLU A 23 37.38 -27.01 -6.34
C GLU A 23 36.68 -26.20 -7.41
N GLU A 24 37.40 -25.31 -8.11
CA GLU A 24 36.81 -24.47 -9.17
C GLU A 24 36.50 -25.34 -10.40
N VAL A 25 35.21 -25.40 -10.74
CA VAL A 25 34.76 -26.06 -11.96
C VAL A 25 35.09 -25.18 -13.17
N GLN A 26 35.86 -25.74 -14.12
CA GLN A 26 36.19 -25.07 -15.36
C GLN A 26 34.99 -25.16 -16.33
N LEU A 27 34.34 -24.02 -16.59
CA LEU A 27 33.29 -23.96 -17.60
C LEU A 27 33.86 -24.15 -19.02
N PRO A 28 33.12 -24.80 -19.94
CA PRO A 28 33.45 -24.84 -21.36
C PRO A 28 33.66 -23.40 -21.91
N GLN A 29 34.59 -23.26 -22.85
CA GLN A 29 35.02 -21.97 -23.35
C GLN A 29 33.84 -21.16 -24.00
N GLU A 30 32.93 -21.87 -24.66
CA GLU A 30 31.72 -21.32 -25.26
C GLU A 30 30.70 -20.75 -24.25
N LEU A 31 30.79 -21.18 -22.99
CA LEU A 31 29.93 -20.68 -21.88
C LEU A 31 30.61 -19.59 -21.06
N ARG A 32 31.90 -19.31 -21.32
CA ARG A 32 32.64 -18.25 -20.60
C ARG A 32 32.39 -16.89 -21.22
N ARG A 33 32.33 -15.89 -20.36
CA ARG A 33 32.37 -14.49 -20.82
C ARG A 33 33.73 -14.24 -21.49
N GLN A 34 33.70 -13.54 -22.61
CA GLN A 34 34.94 -13.07 -23.28
C GLN A 34 35.52 -11.87 -22.57
N GLU A 35 34.66 -10.99 -22.00
CA GLU A 35 35.04 -9.80 -21.27
C GLU A 35 34.51 -9.82 -19.85
N ALA A 36 35.23 -9.26 -18.90
CA ALA A 36 34.79 -9.11 -17.53
C ALA A 36 33.58 -8.16 -17.48
N PRO A 37 32.62 -8.37 -16.58
CA PRO A 37 31.54 -7.42 -16.41
C PRO A 37 32.08 -6.07 -15.95
N ALA A 38 31.56 -4.98 -16.51
CA ALA A 38 31.94 -3.61 -16.15
C ALA A 38 31.34 -3.22 -14.78
N LEU A 39 31.83 -3.86 -13.70
CA LEU A 39 31.47 -3.54 -12.33
C LEU A 39 32.37 -2.43 -11.78
N PRO A 40 31.84 -1.53 -10.91
CA PRO A 40 32.67 -0.48 -10.34
C PRO A 40 33.69 -1.07 -9.33
N GLU A 41 34.92 -0.59 -9.42
CA GLU A 41 36.00 -0.94 -8.50
C GLU A 41 36.14 0.13 -7.41
N LEU A 42 35.73 -0.20 -6.18
CA LEU A 42 35.62 0.73 -5.05
C LEU A 42 36.23 0.10 -3.81
N SER A 43 36.63 0.95 -2.86
CA SER A 43 36.92 0.51 -1.50
C SER A 43 35.62 0.40 -0.70
N GLU A 44 35.63 -0.37 0.40
CA GLU A 44 34.49 -0.50 1.31
C GLU A 44 34.05 0.87 1.86
N VAL A 45 35.00 1.73 2.22
CA VAL A 45 34.70 3.06 2.75
C VAL A 45 34.06 3.97 1.70
N ASP A 46 34.47 3.90 0.43
CA ASP A 46 33.85 4.67 -0.66
C ASP A 46 32.43 4.20 -0.91
N LEU A 47 32.22 2.89 -0.86
CA LEU A 47 30.90 2.27 -1.00
C LEU A 47 29.96 2.69 0.14
N SER A 48 30.42 2.59 1.38
CA SER A 48 29.67 2.99 2.57
C SER A 48 29.28 4.48 2.50
N ARG A 49 30.23 5.37 2.16
CA ARG A 49 29.98 6.80 2.03
C ARG A 49 28.98 7.10 0.91
N HIS A 50 29.05 6.39 -0.22
CA HIS A 50 28.12 6.58 -1.33
C HIS A 50 26.68 6.29 -0.92
N TYR A 51 26.43 5.14 -0.27
CA TYR A 51 25.08 4.77 0.17
C TYR A 51 24.59 5.59 1.36
N THR A 52 25.49 6.04 2.25
CA THR A 52 25.14 6.98 3.32
C THR A 52 24.67 8.32 2.73
N GLU A 53 25.40 8.86 1.74
CA GLU A 53 25.01 10.06 1.01
C GLU A 53 23.64 9.91 0.35
N LEU A 54 23.40 8.77 -0.33
CA LEU A 54 22.10 8.46 -0.94
C LEU A 54 20.97 8.44 0.10
N CYS A 55 21.18 7.80 1.23
CA CYS A 55 20.17 7.74 2.30
C CYS A 55 19.80 9.12 2.85
N GLN A 56 20.76 10.07 2.88
CA GLN A 56 20.50 11.43 3.35
C GLN A 56 19.65 12.27 2.39
N HIS A 57 19.57 11.86 1.11
CA HIS A 57 18.77 12.53 0.07
C HIS A 57 17.37 11.91 -0.12
N VAL A 58 17.08 10.83 0.58
CA VAL A 58 15.76 10.15 0.50
C VAL A 58 14.89 10.62 1.66
N HIS A 59 13.72 11.16 1.34
CA HIS A 59 12.73 11.49 2.35
C HIS A 59 12.02 10.22 2.85
N GLY A 60 11.89 10.07 4.15
CA GLY A 60 11.17 8.98 4.81
C GLY A 60 10.42 9.50 6.03
N VAL A 61 9.57 8.67 6.61
CA VAL A 61 8.78 9.02 7.82
C VAL A 61 9.64 9.55 8.96
N ASN A 62 10.90 9.09 9.08
CA ASN A 62 11.83 9.56 10.11
C ASN A 62 12.52 10.91 9.77
N CYS A 63 12.31 11.43 8.55
CA CYS A 63 12.92 12.68 8.10
C CYS A 63 11.95 13.87 8.20
N GLY A 64 10.65 13.62 8.17
CA GLY A 64 9.62 14.66 8.19
C GLY A 64 8.24 14.15 7.84
N PHE A 65 7.29 15.05 7.72
CA PHE A 65 5.90 14.75 7.44
C PHE A 65 5.70 14.05 6.09
N TYR A 66 4.96 12.95 6.10
CA TYR A 66 4.76 12.07 4.96
C TYR A 66 3.28 11.78 4.69
N PRO A 67 2.48 12.76 4.24
CA PRO A 67 1.02 12.65 4.15
C PRO A 67 0.54 11.99 2.85
N LEU A 68 1.14 10.88 2.44
CA LEU A 68 0.80 10.21 1.19
C LEU A 68 -0.55 9.49 1.31
N GLY A 69 -1.60 10.06 0.73
CA GLY A 69 -2.94 9.48 0.74
C GLY A 69 -3.01 8.11 0.06
N SER A 70 -3.90 7.26 0.55
CA SER A 70 -4.06 5.85 0.15
C SER A 70 -2.86 4.95 0.44
N CYS A 71 -1.86 5.46 1.15
CA CYS A 71 -0.63 4.75 1.52
C CYS A 71 -0.22 5.08 2.95
N THR A 72 -0.94 4.60 3.95
CA THR A 72 -0.70 4.85 5.38
C THR A 72 0.79 4.82 5.74
N MET A 73 1.45 5.98 5.67
CA MET A 73 2.88 6.14 5.93
C MET A 73 3.13 6.48 7.40
N LYS A 74 2.73 5.58 8.30
CA LYS A 74 2.94 5.77 9.74
C LYS A 74 4.35 5.36 10.18
N TYR A 75 4.78 5.86 11.32
CA TYR A 75 6.01 5.42 11.97
C TYR A 75 6.00 3.91 12.22
N ASN A 76 7.10 3.25 11.91
CA ASN A 76 7.29 1.83 12.19
C ASN A 76 8.08 1.67 13.50
N PRO A 77 7.50 1.11 14.58
CA PRO A 77 8.17 0.96 15.86
C PRO A 77 9.44 0.12 15.75
N ARG A 78 10.52 0.56 16.42
CA ARG A 78 11.81 -0.16 16.39
C ARG A 78 11.73 -1.56 16.98
N ILE A 79 10.87 -1.76 17.97
CA ILE A 79 10.66 -3.06 18.59
C ILE A 79 10.22 -4.12 17.56
N ASP A 80 9.48 -3.72 16.50
CA ASP A 80 9.03 -4.64 15.47
C ASP A 80 10.21 -5.21 14.67
N GLU A 81 11.22 -4.37 14.38
CA GLU A 81 12.45 -4.79 13.73
C GLU A 81 13.30 -5.70 14.63
N GLU A 82 13.40 -5.37 15.91
CA GLU A 82 14.15 -6.14 16.89
C GLU A 82 13.54 -7.54 17.06
N MET A 83 12.22 -7.64 17.13
CA MET A 83 11.53 -8.93 17.21
C MET A 83 11.73 -9.77 15.95
N ALA A 84 11.60 -9.18 14.76
CA ALA A 84 11.84 -9.87 13.50
C ALA A 84 13.30 -10.33 13.31
N ALA A 85 14.26 -9.64 13.92
CA ALA A 85 15.68 -9.99 13.86
C ALA A 85 16.09 -11.13 14.81
N LEU A 86 15.20 -11.60 15.69
CA LEU A 86 15.54 -12.71 16.60
C LEU A 86 15.97 -13.96 15.79
N PRO A 87 17.08 -14.62 16.19
CA PRO A 87 17.61 -15.77 15.44
C PRO A 87 16.61 -16.92 15.26
N GLY A 88 15.70 -17.10 16.22
CA GLY A 88 14.63 -18.11 16.14
C GLY A 88 13.60 -17.83 15.05
N PHE A 89 13.52 -16.60 14.52
CA PHE A 89 12.65 -16.22 13.41
C PHE A 89 13.45 -16.01 12.11
N ALA A 90 14.55 -15.25 12.17
CA ALA A 90 15.33 -14.88 11.00
C ALA A 90 16.26 -16.00 10.50
N GLY A 91 16.67 -16.92 11.38
CA GLY A 91 17.65 -17.98 11.09
C GLY A 91 17.06 -19.34 10.78
N VAL A 92 15.73 -19.49 10.67
CA VAL A 92 15.08 -20.79 10.40
C VAL A 92 14.62 -20.90 8.94
N HIS A 93 14.67 -22.14 8.41
CA HIS A 93 14.17 -22.42 7.07
C HIS A 93 12.72 -22.93 7.15
N PRO A 94 11.78 -22.50 6.25
CA PRO A 94 10.39 -22.95 6.29
C PRO A 94 10.17 -24.45 6.13
N LEU A 95 11.14 -25.18 5.56
CA LEU A 95 11.15 -26.65 5.44
C LEU A 95 11.90 -27.35 6.58
N ALA A 96 12.30 -26.64 7.64
CA ALA A 96 12.87 -27.28 8.82
C ALA A 96 11.81 -28.18 9.49
N PRO A 97 12.25 -29.22 10.25
CA PRO A 97 11.32 -30.09 10.97
C PRO A 97 10.34 -29.31 11.85
N GLU A 98 9.13 -29.80 11.98
CA GLU A 98 8.03 -29.07 12.65
C GLU A 98 8.38 -28.59 14.06
N HIS A 99 9.09 -29.42 14.85
CA HIS A 99 9.51 -29.03 16.20
C HIS A 99 10.51 -27.87 16.22
N ALA A 100 11.26 -27.64 15.14
CA ALA A 100 12.21 -26.53 15.02
C ALA A 100 11.54 -25.21 14.59
N VAL A 101 10.30 -25.24 14.07
CA VAL A 101 9.54 -24.10 13.59
C VAL A 101 8.24 -23.84 14.37
N ALA A 102 8.05 -24.54 15.49
CA ALA A 102 6.82 -24.44 16.30
C ALA A 102 6.50 -22.99 16.70
N GLY A 103 7.50 -22.21 17.14
CA GLY A 103 7.32 -20.78 17.46
C GLY A 103 6.94 -19.93 16.26
N CYS A 104 7.44 -20.26 15.05
CA CYS A 104 7.02 -19.57 13.82
C CYS A 104 5.56 -19.86 13.47
N ARG A 105 5.10 -21.09 13.68
CA ARG A 105 3.68 -21.44 13.52
C ARG A 105 2.80 -20.70 14.52
N GLU A 106 3.21 -20.65 15.78
CA GLU A 106 2.50 -19.91 16.82
C GLU A 106 2.36 -18.41 16.47
N VAL A 107 3.38 -17.80 15.86
CA VAL A 107 3.30 -16.42 15.34
C VAL A 107 2.21 -16.32 14.27
N LEU A 108 2.20 -17.21 13.29
CA LEU A 108 1.21 -17.20 12.20
C LEU A 108 -0.21 -17.40 12.76
N ASP A 109 -0.41 -18.39 13.62
CA ASP A 109 -1.71 -18.73 14.19
C ASP A 109 -2.25 -17.61 15.10
N THR A 110 -1.36 -17.00 15.91
CA THR A 110 -1.73 -15.89 16.79
C THR A 110 -2.07 -14.65 15.99
N THR A 111 -1.27 -14.32 14.97
CA THR A 111 -1.55 -13.18 14.08
C THR A 111 -2.87 -13.42 13.33
N SER A 112 -3.09 -14.60 12.79
CA SER A 112 -4.35 -14.98 12.13
C SER A 112 -5.54 -14.77 13.05
N ARG A 113 -5.49 -15.29 14.28
CA ARG A 113 -6.54 -15.12 15.27
C ARG A 113 -6.85 -13.67 15.61
N TYR A 114 -5.81 -12.82 15.77
CA TYR A 114 -6.02 -11.40 16.06
C TYR A 114 -6.59 -10.65 14.88
N LEU A 115 -6.09 -10.91 13.66
CA LEU A 115 -6.63 -10.29 12.46
C LEU A 115 -8.08 -10.73 12.18
N CYS A 116 -8.41 -12.00 12.40
CA CYS A 116 -9.81 -12.47 12.35
C CYS A 116 -10.70 -11.74 13.35
N GLN A 117 -10.24 -11.51 14.58
CA GLN A 117 -10.99 -10.74 15.58
C GLN A 117 -11.19 -9.28 15.17
N ILE A 118 -10.17 -8.63 14.61
CA ILE A 118 -10.23 -7.23 14.16
C ILE A 118 -11.17 -7.08 12.96
N THR A 119 -11.18 -8.05 12.05
CA THR A 119 -11.90 -7.97 10.77
C THR A 119 -13.26 -8.64 10.76
N GLY A 120 -13.54 -9.51 11.72
CA GLY A 120 -14.75 -10.34 11.74
C GLY A 120 -14.72 -11.46 10.70
N MET A 121 -13.53 -11.88 10.26
CA MET A 121 -13.31 -13.06 9.41
C MET A 121 -13.06 -14.31 10.26
N ASP A 122 -13.11 -15.49 9.63
CA ASP A 122 -12.96 -16.77 10.28
C ASP A 122 -11.63 -17.45 9.95
N GLY A 123 -11.14 -17.30 8.71
CA GLY A 123 -9.85 -17.83 8.24
C GLY A 123 -8.94 -16.77 7.64
N MET A 124 -7.61 -17.03 7.64
CA MET A 124 -6.60 -16.08 7.17
C MET A 124 -5.45 -16.76 6.43
N THR A 125 -4.91 -16.11 5.39
CA THR A 125 -3.64 -16.47 4.74
C THR A 125 -2.70 -15.28 4.67
N PHE A 126 -1.38 -15.54 4.77
CA PHE A 126 -0.31 -14.54 4.65
C PHE A 126 0.49 -14.69 3.36
N GLN A 127 0.06 -15.52 2.43
CA GLN A 127 0.80 -15.75 1.19
C GLN A 127 0.92 -14.50 0.29
N PRO A 128 -0.08 -13.60 0.18
CA PRO A 128 0.02 -12.46 -0.71
C PRO A 128 1.22 -11.56 -0.40
N ALA A 129 1.89 -11.11 -1.47
CA ALA A 129 3.10 -10.28 -1.36
C ALA A 129 2.82 -8.82 -0.98
N ALA A 130 1.64 -8.31 -1.35
CA ALA A 130 1.22 -6.93 -1.14
C ALA A 130 -0.30 -6.77 -1.38
N GLY A 131 -0.81 -5.52 -1.39
CA GLY A 131 -2.23 -5.21 -1.58
C GLY A 131 -2.82 -5.77 -2.87
N ALA A 132 -2.28 -5.40 -4.03
CA ALA A 132 -2.79 -5.90 -5.31
C ALA A 132 -2.76 -7.44 -5.43
N HIS A 133 -1.78 -8.10 -4.82
CA HIS A 133 -1.74 -9.56 -4.75
C HIS A 133 -2.78 -10.12 -3.75
N GLY A 134 -3.11 -9.37 -2.71
CA GLY A 134 -4.21 -9.66 -1.80
C GLY A 134 -5.57 -9.50 -2.48
N GLU A 135 -5.75 -8.42 -3.27
CA GLU A 135 -6.94 -8.25 -4.12
C GLU A 135 -7.14 -9.44 -5.06
N PHE A 136 -6.08 -9.80 -5.80
CA PHE A 136 -6.09 -10.97 -6.69
C PHE A 136 -6.50 -12.24 -5.95
N THR A 137 -5.93 -12.48 -4.77
CA THR A 137 -6.26 -13.64 -3.94
C THR A 137 -7.71 -13.62 -3.49
N GLY A 138 -8.24 -12.49 -3.02
CA GLY A 138 -9.63 -12.35 -2.60
C GLY A 138 -10.63 -12.60 -3.75
N VAL A 139 -10.34 -12.05 -4.94
CA VAL A 139 -11.19 -12.30 -6.13
C VAL A 139 -11.10 -13.75 -6.60
N LEU A 140 -9.92 -14.39 -6.45
CA LEU A 140 -9.80 -15.83 -6.71
C LEU A 140 -10.63 -16.69 -5.75
N LEU A 141 -10.77 -16.31 -4.47
CA LEU A 141 -11.68 -17.01 -3.55
C LEU A 141 -13.12 -16.95 -4.05
N ILE A 142 -13.58 -15.78 -4.48
CA ILE A 142 -14.91 -15.59 -5.08
C ILE A 142 -15.07 -16.49 -6.31
N LYS A 143 -14.05 -16.50 -7.19
CA LYS A 143 -14.08 -17.32 -8.39
C LYS A 143 -14.18 -18.80 -8.07
N GLN A 144 -13.33 -19.31 -7.20
CA GLN A 144 -13.32 -20.73 -6.82
C GLN A 144 -14.64 -21.15 -6.14
N TYR A 145 -15.23 -20.27 -5.33
CA TYR A 145 -16.54 -20.52 -4.71
C TYR A 145 -17.63 -20.70 -5.76
N HIS A 146 -17.71 -19.84 -6.77
CA HIS A 146 -18.71 -19.98 -7.84
C HIS A 146 -18.41 -21.18 -8.74
N ASP A 147 -17.16 -21.40 -9.13
CA ASP A 147 -16.73 -22.53 -9.96
C ASP A 147 -17.03 -23.88 -9.30
N ALA A 148 -16.75 -24.02 -7.98
CA ALA A 148 -17.03 -25.24 -7.23
C ALA A 148 -18.53 -25.59 -7.13
N ARG A 149 -19.40 -24.58 -7.29
CA ARG A 149 -20.86 -24.73 -7.33
C ARG A 149 -21.41 -24.91 -8.74
N GLY A 150 -20.54 -24.86 -9.76
CA GLY A 150 -20.96 -24.93 -11.16
C GLY A 150 -21.71 -23.68 -11.65
N ASP A 151 -21.61 -22.55 -10.94
CA ASP A 151 -22.31 -21.31 -11.31
C ASP A 151 -21.44 -20.42 -12.22
N HIS A 152 -21.19 -20.93 -13.43
CA HIS A 152 -20.35 -20.24 -14.43
C HIS A 152 -21.04 -19.05 -15.12
N ARG A 153 -22.28 -18.73 -14.78
CA ARG A 153 -23.00 -17.55 -15.30
C ARG A 153 -22.50 -16.26 -14.66
N ARG A 154 -21.89 -16.35 -13.48
CA ARG A 154 -21.39 -15.20 -12.72
C ARG A 154 -20.06 -14.70 -13.27
N THR A 155 -20.18 -13.80 -14.25
CA THR A 155 -19.03 -13.31 -15.03
C THR A 155 -18.69 -11.85 -14.74
N LYS A 156 -19.46 -11.15 -13.89
CA LYS A 156 -19.32 -9.72 -13.62
C LYS A 156 -18.86 -9.46 -12.19
N ILE A 157 -17.95 -8.49 -12.04
CA ILE A 157 -17.58 -7.85 -10.76
C ILE A 157 -17.96 -6.38 -10.83
N ILE A 158 -18.70 -5.92 -9.83
CA ILE A 158 -19.07 -4.50 -9.68
C ILE A 158 -17.94 -3.77 -8.95
N VAL A 159 -17.56 -2.58 -9.43
CA VAL A 159 -16.51 -1.72 -8.84
C VAL A 159 -16.98 -0.27 -8.88
N PRO A 160 -17.00 0.46 -7.76
CA PRO A 160 -17.28 1.90 -7.76
C PRO A 160 -16.22 2.70 -8.51
N ASP A 161 -16.60 3.84 -9.09
CA ASP A 161 -15.70 4.75 -9.81
C ASP A 161 -14.67 5.44 -8.90
N SER A 162 -14.93 5.49 -7.60
CA SER A 162 -13.98 5.94 -6.57
C SER A 162 -12.96 4.88 -6.18
N ALA A 163 -13.08 3.62 -6.63
CA ALA A 163 -12.17 2.55 -6.25
C ALA A 163 -10.74 2.80 -6.74
N HIS A 164 -9.77 2.20 -6.03
CA HIS A 164 -8.38 2.20 -6.50
C HIS A 164 -8.28 1.51 -7.86
N GLY A 165 -7.44 2.04 -8.76
CA GLY A 165 -7.30 1.52 -10.13
C GLY A 165 -6.86 0.05 -10.24
N THR A 166 -6.32 -0.53 -9.17
CA THR A 166 -5.97 -1.96 -9.12
C THR A 166 -7.20 -2.87 -8.99
N ASN A 167 -8.31 -2.40 -8.41
CA ASN A 167 -9.52 -3.22 -8.25
C ASN A 167 -10.11 -3.68 -9.60
N PRO A 168 -10.42 -2.78 -10.56
CA PRO A 168 -10.89 -3.21 -11.87
C PRO A 168 -9.84 -4.01 -12.65
N ALA A 169 -8.55 -3.68 -12.53
CA ALA A 169 -7.47 -4.43 -13.16
C ALA A 169 -7.40 -5.87 -12.61
N THR A 170 -7.53 -6.07 -11.31
CA THR A 170 -7.55 -7.38 -10.65
C THR A 170 -8.77 -8.21 -11.08
N ALA A 171 -9.97 -7.61 -11.11
CA ALA A 171 -11.17 -8.29 -11.58
C ALA A 171 -11.01 -8.79 -13.03
N ALA A 172 -10.48 -7.93 -13.91
CA ALA A 172 -10.20 -8.30 -15.30
C ALA A 172 -9.13 -9.41 -15.41
N MET A 173 -8.08 -9.36 -14.60
CA MET A 173 -7.03 -10.39 -14.56
C MET A 173 -7.57 -11.76 -14.10
N CYS A 174 -8.58 -11.78 -13.22
CA CYS A 174 -9.27 -13.00 -12.82
C CYS A 174 -10.29 -13.50 -13.86
N GLY A 175 -10.45 -12.80 -14.99
CA GLY A 175 -11.34 -13.18 -16.07
C GLY A 175 -12.77 -12.67 -15.94
N TYR A 176 -13.03 -11.71 -15.07
CA TYR A 176 -14.33 -11.09 -14.90
C TYR A 176 -14.51 -9.84 -15.78
N GLN A 177 -15.73 -9.59 -16.19
CA GLN A 177 -16.14 -8.31 -16.75
C GLN A 177 -16.35 -7.31 -15.61
N VAL A 178 -15.70 -6.16 -15.71
CA VAL A 178 -15.86 -5.06 -14.74
C VAL A 178 -17.10 -4.25 -15.07
N VAL A 179 -17.94 -4.02 -14.08
CA VAL A 179 -19.11 -3.13 -14.15
C VAL A 179 -18.86 -1.97 -13.20
N ASN A 180 -18.57 -0.79 -13.76
CA ASN A 180 -18.40 0.42 -12.95
C ASN A 180 -19.76 1.00 -12.56
N ILE A 181 -19.87 1.45 -11.30
CA ILE A 181 -21.02 2.22 -10.80
C ILE A 181 -20.53 3.60 -10.32
N PRO A 182 -21.32 4.66 -10.56
CA PRO A 182 -20.95 6.00 -10.14
C PRO A 182 -21.07 6.18 -8.63
N SER A 183 -20.32 7.18 -8.13
CA SER A 183 -20.53 7.73 -6.80
C SER A 183 -21.68 8.75 -6.83
N ALA A 184 -22.44 8.82 -5.74
CA ALA A 184 -23.42 9.85 -5.49
C ALA A 184 -22.75 11.20 -5.16
N ALA A 185 -23.52 12.27 -5.11
CA ALA A 185 -23.01 13.63 -4.87
C ALA A 185 -22.31 13.80 -3.50
N ASP A 186 -22.61 12.94 -2.55
CA ASP A 186 -21.99 12.92 -1.22
C ASP A 186 -20.70 12.06 -1.17
N GLY A 187 -20.29 11.46 -2.29
CA GLY A 187 -19.12 10.60 -2.41
C GLY A 187 -19.33 9.14 -2.02
N CYS A 188 -20.54 8.73 -1.62
CA CYS A 188 -20.90 7.35 -1.34
C CYS A 188 -21.30 6.60 -2.64
N VAL A 189 -21.56 5.30 -2.55
CA VAL A 189 -22.06 4.50 -3.66
C VAL A 189 -23.48 4.94 -4.03
N ASP A 190 -23.76 5.15 -5.33
CA ASP A 190 -25.11 5.38 -5.81
C ASP A 190 -25.91 4.06 -5.77
N LEU A 191 -26.84 3.95 -4.80
CA LEU A 191 -27.65 2.76 -4.59
C LEU A 191 -28.57 2.43 -5.76
N GLU A 192 -29.09 3.44 -6.48
CA GLU A 192 -29.96 3.18 -7.62
C GLU A 192 -29.16 2.66 -8.82
N ALA A 193 -27.95 3.18 -9.03
CA ALA A 193 -27.01 2.65 -10.01
C ALA A 193 -26.58 1.23 -9.65
N LEU A 194 -26.32 0.93 -8.37
CA LEU A 194 -26.03 -0.43 -7.91
C LEU A 194 -27.19 -1.38 -8.22
N LYS A 195 -28.41 -1.04 -7.83
CA LYS A 195 -29.63 -1.85 -8.09
C LYS A 195 -29.85 -2.12 -9.56
N ALA A 196 -29.54 -1.16 -10.42
CA ALA A 196 -29.74 -1.30 -11.87
C ALA A 196 -28.80 -2.32 -12.55
N VAL A 197 -27.65 -2.62 -11.94
CA VAL A 197 -26.65 -3.55 -12.51
C VAL A 197 -26.63 -4.92 -11.83
N LEU A 198 -27.38 -5.10 -10.74
CA LEU A 198 -27.48 -6.37 -10.03
C LEU A 198 -28.29 -7.40 -10.84
N GLY A 199 -27.76 -8.62 -10.91
CA GLY A 199 -28.38 -9.75 -11.62
C GLY A 199 -27.74 -11.08 -11.26
N ASP A 200 -28.26 -12.16 -11.85
CA ASP A 200 -27.76 -13.53 -11.62
C ASP A 200 -26.41 -13.81 -12.29
N ASP A 201 -25.87 -12.85 -13.02
CA ASP A 201 -24.55 -12.87 -13.66
C ASP A 201 -23.47 -12.10 -12.87
N VAL A 202 -23.84 -11.50 -11.73
CA VAL A 202 -22.91 -10.80 -10.84
C VAL A 202 -22.21 -11.81 -9.91
N ALA A 203 -20.89 -11.91 -9.99
CA ALA A 203 -20.06 -12.74 -9.13
C ALA A 203 -19.80 -12.06 -7.77
N GLY A 204 -19.65 -10.73 -7.77
CA GLY A 204 -19.42 -9.99 -6.55
C GLY A 204 -19.22 -8.49 -6.73
N LEU A 205 -18.98 -7.84 -5.62
CA LEU A 205 -18.65 -6.41 -5.50
C LEU A 205 -17.26 -6.27 -4.87
N MET A 206 -16.39 -5.42 -5.42
CA MET A 206 -15.16 -4.96 -4.76
C MET A 206 -15.39 -3.55 -4.23
N LEU A 207 -15.22 -3.38 -2.92
CA LEU A 207 -15.47 -2.09 -2.25
C LEU A 207 -14.43 -1.80 -1.18
N THR A 208 -14.07 -0.53 -1.06
CA THR A 208 -13.28 0.03 0.04
C THR A 208 -14.20 0.85 0.94
N ASN A 209 -14.19 0.62 2.25
CA ASN A 209 -14.95 1.44 3.20
C ASN A 209 -14.13 1.67 4.50
N PRO A 210 -13.64 2.90 4.78
CA PRO A 210 -13.89 4.15 4.02
C PRO A 210 -13.34 4.07 2.60
N ASN A 211 -14.00 4.79 1.70
CA ASN A 211 -13.59 4.87 0.30
C ASN A 211 -12.36 5.78 0.09
N THR A 212 -11.86 5.85 -1.14
CA THR A 212 -10.65 6.60 -1.48
C THR A 212 -10.81 8.14 -1.44
N VAL A 213 -12.00 8.66 -1.24
CA VAL A 213 -12.20 10.10 -0.94
C VAL A 213 -12.27 10.37 0.56
N GLY A 214 -12.00 9.37 1.39
CA GLY A 214 -11.97 9.48 2.85
C GLY A 214 -13.36 9.43 3.51
N ILE A 215 -14.37 8.89 2.85
CA ILE A 215 -15.76 8.89 3.33
C ILE A 215 -16.17 7.46 3.71
N PHE A 216 -16.77 7.30 4.89
CA PHE A 216 -17.43 6.07 5.28
C PHE A 216 -18.84 6.01 4.65
N ASP A 217 -19.10 4.94 3.89
CA ASP A 217 -20.41 4.72 3.28
C ASP A 217 -21.40 4.19 4.33
N GLU A 218 -22.34 5.02 4.70
CA GLU A 218 -23.34 4.72 5.73
C GLU A 218 -24.37 3.67 5.25
N ASN A 219 -24.49 3.47 3.94
CA ASN A 219 -25.40 2.49 3.33
C ASN A 219 -24.78 1.09 3.22
N ILE A 220 -23.62 0.84 3.82
CA ILE A 220 -22.84 -0.38 3.59
C ILE A 220 -23.65 -1.66 3.84
N LEU A 221 -24.51 -1.70 4.87
CA LEU A 221 -25.35 -2.87 5.16
C LEU A 221 -26.38 -3.14 4.06
N GLU A 222 -26.91 -2.08 3.47
CA GLU A 222 -27.85 -2.20 2.35
C GLU A 222 -27.11 -2.64 1.06
N ILE A 223 -25.93 -2.10 0.81
CA ILE A 223 -25.09 -2.47 -0.34
C ILE A 223 -24.77 -3.97 -0.30
N THR A 224 -24.24 -4.47 0.81
CA THR A 224 -23.85 -5.88 0.94
C THR A 224 -25.06 -6.81 0.89
N ARG A 225 -26.18 -6.42 1.52
CA ARG A 225 -27.44 -7.17 1.44
C ARG A 225 -27.94 -7.32 -0.01
N LEU A 226 -27.94 -6.24 -0.78
CA LEU A 226 -28.38 -6.26 -2.19
C LEU A 226 -27.50 -7.17 -3.04
N VAL A 227 -26.17 -7.14 -2.84
CA VAL A 227 -25.25 -8.02 -3.57
C VAL A 227 -25.49 -9.49 -3.21
N HIS A 228 -25.66 -9.79 -1.93
CA HIS A 228 -25.98 -11.17 -1.47
C HIS A 228 -27.32 -11.66 -1.99
N GLU A 229 -28.36 -10.84 -2.02
CA GLU A 229 -29.68 -11.21 -2.57
C GLU A 229 -29.59 -11.53 -4.09
N ALA A 230 -28.70 -10.88 -4.82
CA ALA A 230 -28.38 -11.23 -6.19
C ALA A 230 -27.50 -12.49 -6.29
N GLY A 231 -27.01 -13.04 -5.16
CA GLY A 231 -26.16 -14.22 -5.06
C GLY A 231 -24.67 -13.96 -5.33
N GLY A 232 -24.25 -12.70 -5.40
CA GLY A 232 -22.85 -12.29 -5.45
C GLY A 232 -22.20 -12.30 -4.08
N LEU A 233 -20.87 -12.14 -4.03
CA LEU A 233 -20.09 -12.03 -2.81
C LEU A 233 -19.47 -10.63 -2.68
N CYS A 234 -19.21 -10.22 -1.44
CA CYS A 234 -18.66 -8.90 -1.13
C CYS A 234 -17.19 -9.02 -0.72
N TYR A 235 -16.31 -8.40 -1.51
CA TYR A 235 -14.89 -8.27 -1.21
C TYR A 235 -14.60 -6.88 -0.64
N TYR A 236 -13.88 -6.84 0.48
CA TYR A 236 -13.42 -5.62 1.13
C TYR A 236 -11.96 -5.32 0.78
N ASP A 237 -11.73 -4.18 0.18
CA ASP A 237 -10.38 -3.63 0.04
C ASP A 237 -9.95 -3.00 1.38
N GLY A 238 -9.07 -3.71 2.09
CA GLY A 238 -8.61 -3.31 3.42
C GLY A 238 -7.42 -2.35 3.43
N ALA A 239 -7.14 -1.68 2.32
CA ALA A 239 -6.08 -0.66 2.27
C ALA A 239 -6.33 0.46 3.28
N ASN A 240 -7.61 0.80 3.53
CA ASN A 240 -8.05 1.86 4.43
C ASN A 240 -8.48 1.36 5.83
N LEU A 241 -8.11 0.14 6.22
CA LEU A 241 -8.49 -0.45 7.50
C LEU A 241 -7.99 0.38 8.71
N ASN A 242 -6.96 1.19 8.55
CA ASN A 242 -6.42 2.06 9.61
C ASN A 242 -7.47 3.00 10.23
N ALA A 243 -8.48 3.38 9.46
CA ALA A 243 -9.55 4.26 9.94
C ALA A 243 -10.58 3.57 10.85
N VAL A 244 -10.65 2.24 10.80
CA VAL A 244 -11.78 1.49 11.40
C VAL A 244 -11.33 0.30 12.26
N MET A 245 -10.03 -0.01 12.31
CA MET A 245 -9.56 -1.17 13.09
C MET A 245 -9.91 -1.01 14.58
N GLY A 246 -10.54 -2.03 15.14
CA GLY A 246 -10.98 -2.01 16.53
C GLY A 246 -12.27 -1.21 16.80
N ILE A 247 -12.81 -0.50 15.80
CA ILE A 247 -14.07 0.28 15.88
C ILE A 247 -15.22 -0.50 15.23
N VAL A 248 -15.06 -0.90 13.97
CA VAL A 248 -16.02 -1.75 13.25
C VAL A 248 -15.29 -2.90 12.56
N ARG A 249 -15.98 -4.00 12.33
CA ARG A 249 -15.41 -5.17 11.67
C ARG A 249 -16.03 -5.35 10.29
N PRO A 250 -15.22 -5.41 9.21
CA PRO A 250 -15.72 -5.62 7.85
C PRO A 250 -16.65 -6.82 7.70
N GLY A 251 -16.34 -7.93 8.39
CA GLY A 251 -17.19 -9.10 8.38
C GLY A 251 -18.60 -8.90 8.96
N ASP A 252 -18.77 -7.95 9.90
CA ASP A 252 -20.07 -7.57 10.45
C ASP A 252 -20.83 -6.61 9.54
N MET A 253 -20.12 -5.93 8.63
CA MET A 253 -20.72 -5.11 7.56
C MET A 253 -21.20 -5.96 6.37
N GLY A 254 -21.04 -7.28 6.40
CA GLY A 254 -21.48 -8.18 5.33
C GLY A 254 -20.43 -8.51 4.28
N PHE A 255 -19.15 -8.23 4.52
CA PHE A 255 -18.09 -8.66 3.63
C PHE A 255 -17.70 -10.12 3.85
N ASP A 256 -17.49 -10.84 2.74
CA ASP A 256 -17.19 -12.27 2.73
C ASP A 256 -15.69 -12.57 2.74
N CYS A 257 -14.92 -11.67 2.15
CA CYS A 257 -13.47 -11.73 2.18
C CYS A 257 -12.85 -10.32 2.21
N ILE A 258 -11.62 -10.25 2.68
CA ILE A 258 -10.86 -9.00 2.85
C ILE A 258 -9.40 -9.24 2.50
N HIS A 259 -8.73 -8.24 1.89
CA HIS A 259 -7.29 -8.15 2.00
C HIS A 259 -6.88 -7.04 2.98
N MET A 260 -5.68 -7.16 3.52
CA MET A 260 -5.06 -6.16 4.38
C MET A 260 -3.61 -5.94 3.95
N ASN A 261 -3.16 -4.70 4.04
CA ASN A 261 -1.76 -4.35 3.82
C ASN A 261 -1.05 -4.28 5.16
N LEU A 262 -0.18 -5.25 5.47
CA LEU A 262 0.57 -5.22 6.73
C LEU A 262 1.51 -4.01 6.79
N HIS A 263 1.98 -3.55 5.62
CA HIS A 263 2.84 -2.36 5.47
C HIS A 263 2.08 -1.02 5.48
N LYS A 264 0.79 -1.01 5.77
CA LYS A 264 -0.03 0.20 5.98
C LYS A 264 -0.55 0.21 7.41
N THR A 265 -1.69 -0.41 7.65
CA THR A 265 -2.40 -0.43 8.94
C THR A 265 -1.55 -0.97 10.08
N PHE A 266 -0.69 -1.98 9.83
CA PHE A 266 0.06 -2.68 10.88
C PHE A 266 1.54 -2.26 10.98
N ALA A 267 1.85 -1.04 10.55
CA ALA A 267 3.12 -0.34 10.80
C ALA A 267 4.39 -1.11 10.38
N THR A 268 4.32 -1.89 9.31
CA THR A 268 5.51 -2.55 8.76
C THR A 268 6.09 -1.77 7.56
N PRO A 269 7.38 -1.90 7.22
CA PRO A 269 8.00 -1.09 6.19
C PRO A 269 7.39 -1.24 4.80
N HIS A 270 7.20 -0.13 4.07
CA HIS A 270 6.94 -0.14 2.62
C HIS A 270 8.19 -0.51 1.82
N GLY A 271 9.35 -0.01 2.21
CA GLY A 271 10.67 -0.37 1.71
C GLY A 271 10.92 -0.14 0.23
N GLY A 272 10.22 0.77 -0.41
CA GLY A 272 10.40 1.08 -1.83
C GLY A 272 10.03 -0.06 -2.78
N GLY A 273 9.18 -0.98 -2.35
CA GLY A 273 8.66 -2.07 -3.17
C GLY A 273 9.36 -3.42 -2.98
N GLY A 274 9.39 -3.98 -1.81
CA GLY A 274 9.98 -5.30 -1.55
C GLY A 274 9.51 -5.94 -0.24
N PRO A 275 9.63 -5.27 0.90
CA PRO A 275 9.31 -5.86 2.20
C PRO A 275 7.83 -5.78 2.57
N GLY A 276 6.94 -5.46 1.65
CA GLY A 276 5.50 -5.48 1.90
C GLY A 276 4.98 -6.89 2.13
N ALA A 277 3.78 -6.99 2.69
CA ALA A 277 3.00 -8.22 2.78
C ALA A 277 1.52 -7.91 2.77
N GLY A 278 0.74 -8.81 2.19
CA GLY A 278 -0.71 -8.82 2.25
C GLY A 278 -1.19 -9.97 3.13
N ALA A 279 -2.28 -9.75 3.86
CA ALA A 279 -3.03 -10.82 4.48
C ALA A 279 -4.41 -10.86 3.84
N VAL A 280 -4.96 -12.05 3.62
CA VAL A 280 -6.32 -12.23 3.11
C VAL A 280 -7.11 -13.04 4.08
N GLY A 281 -8.22 -12.47 4.53
CA GLY A 281 -9.17 -13.11 5.42
C GLY A 281 -10.48 -13.44 4.71
N CYS A 282 -11.22 -14.44 5.20
CA CYS A 282 -12.52 -14.79 4.65
C CYS A 282 -13.45 -15.41 5.69
N LYS A 283 -14.72 -15.45 5.36
CA LYS A 283 -15.75 -16.16 6.13
C LYS A 283 -15.54 -17.67 6.00
N ALA A 284 -16.03 -18.43 6.99
CA ALA A 284 -15.86 -19.88 7.13
C ALA A 284 -16.18 -20.67 5.83
N PHE A 285 -17.21 -20.29 5.09
CA PHE A 285 -17.59 -20.99 3.86
C PHE A 285 -16.58 -20.81 2.70
N LEU A 286 -15.66 -19.84 2.82
CA LEU A 286 -14.58 -19.60 1.87
C LEU A 286 -13.23 -20.19 2.32
N GLU A 287 -13.08 -20.62 3.58
CA GLU A 287 -11.84 -21.20 4.10
C GLU A 287 -11.29 -22.36 3.26
N PRO A 288 -12.14 -23.28 2.71
CA PRO A 288 -11.63 -24.37 1.88
C PRO A 288 -10.87 -23.92 0.62
N TYR A 289 -11.05 -22.68 0.20
CA TYR A 289 -10.42 -22.10 -0.99
C TYR A 289 -9.19 -21.25 -0.67
N LEU A 290 -8.84 -21.07 0.62
CA LEU A 290 -7.66 -20.29 1.00
C LEU A 290 -6.38 -20.91 0.40
N PRO A 291 -5.45 -20.09 -0.10
CA PRO A 291 -4.19 -20.57 -0.62
C PRO A 291 -3.39 -21.34 0.41
N GLN A 292 -2.86 -22.49 -0.01
CA GLN A 292 -1.94 -23.30 0.78
C GLN A 292 -0.62 -23.51 0.03
N SER A 293 0.46 -23.74 0.76
CA SER A 293 1.75 -24.03 0.14
C SER A 293 1.78 -25.43 -0.41
N ALA A 294 1.98 -25.61 -1.70
CA ALA A 294 2.11 -26.92 -2.35
C ALA A 294 3.27 -27.78 -1.80
N ILE A 295 4.23 -27.14 -1.11
CA ILE A 295 5.36 -27.84 -0.50
C ILE A 295 5.05 -28.30 0.94
N LEU A 296 4.14 -27.57 1.62
CA LEU A 296 3.80 -27.79 3.03
C LEU A 296 2.45 -28.49 3.23
N SER A 297 1.68 -28.65 2.18
CA SER A 297 0.33 -29.24 2.21
C SER A 297 0.21 -30.37 1.20
N GLU A 298 -0.58 -31.39 1.49
CA GLU A 298 -0.93 -32.46 0.56
C GLU A 298 -2.13 -32.08 -0.30
N GLY A 299 -2.15 -32.48 -1.57
CA GLY A 299 -3.26 -32.27 -2.48
C GLY A 299 -3.07 -31.06 -3.41
N GLU A 300 -4.12 -30.83 -4.24
CA GLU A 300 -4.17 -29.65 -5.14
C GLU A 300 -4.82 -28.47 -4.41
N HIS A 301 -4.07 -27.41 -4.21
CA HIS A 301 -4.53 -26.19 -3.56
C HIS A 301 -4.19 -24.97 -4.39
N LEU A 302 -4.99 -23.91 -4.26
CA LEU A 302 -4.60 -22.61 -4.73
C LEU A 302 -3.29 -22.22 -4.04
N GLN A 303 -2.32 -21.79 -4.83
CA GLN A 303 -1.07 -21.22 -4.33
C GLN A 303 -0.81 -19.92 -5.08
N VAL A 304 -0.64 -18.82 -4.34
CA VAL A 304 -0.36 -17.51 -4.92
C VAL A 304 1.09 -17.07 -4.68
N ARG A 305 1.75 -17.66 -3.68
CA ARG A 305 3.17 -17.45 -3.38
C ARG A 305 3.76 -18.66 -2.63
N ALA A 306 5.09 -18.77 -2.63
CA ALA A 306 5.79 -19.84 -1.91
C ALA A 306 5.62 -19.72 -0.38
N PHE A 307 5.58 -20.85 0.29
CA PHE A 307 5.48 -21.00 1.74
C PHE A 307 4.29 -20.23 2.36
N ASN A 308 4.54 -19.51 3.45
CA ASN A 308 3.56 -18.68 4.14
C ASN A 308 3.73 -17.18 3.85
N GLY A 309 4.27 -16.83 2.69
CA GLY A 309 4.51 -15.45 2.30
C GLY A 309 5.72 -14.81 2.99
N ASN A 310 5.60 -13.56 3.38
CA ASN A 310 6.69 -12.79 3.99
C ASN A 310 6.64 -12.88 5.52
N PHE A 311 7.14 -13.99 6.07
CA PHE A 311 7.02 -14.34 7.49
C PHE A 311 7.53 -13.23 8.44
N LEU A 312 8.70 -12.63 8.16
CA LEU A 312 9.25 -11.62 9.06
C LEU A 312 8.39 -10.34 9.12
N VAL A 313 7.64 -10.04 8.07
CA VAL A 313 6.65 -8.93 8.12
C VAL A 313 5.46 -9.31 8.99
N VAL A 314 5.04 -10.58 9.02
CA VAL A 314 4.01 -11.05 9.94
C VAL A 314 4.50 -10.95 11.40
N VAL A 315 5.77 -11.28 11.68
CA VAL A 315 6.38 -11.08 13.02
C VAL A 315 6.28 -9.60 13.45
N LYS A 316 6.64 -8.67 12.55
CA LYS A 316 6.54 -7.23 12.81
C LYS A 316 5.12 -6.78 13.09
N ALA A 317 4.16 -7.23 12.26
CA ALA A 317 2.75 -6.91 12.46
C ALA A 317 2.22 -7.46 13.79
N LEU A 318 2.63 -8.66 14.19
CA LEU A 318 2.28 -9.21 15.50
C LEU A 318 2.88 -8.40 16.63
N ALA A 319 4.16 -8.00 16.53
CA ALA A 319 4.80 -7.15 17.54
C ALA A 319 4.06 -5.82 17.70
N TYR A 320 3.66 -5.18 16.60
CA TYR A 320 2.83 -3.97 16.60
C TYR A 320 1.50 -4.20 17.31
N LEU A 321 0.76 -5.27 16.96
CA LEU A 321 -0.52 -5.60 17.59
C LEU A 321 -0.39 -5.85 19.10
N LEU A 322 0.67 -6.55 19.53
CA LEU A 322 0.94 -6.82 20.94
C LEU A 322 1.35 -5.55 21.69
N THR A 323 2.06 -4.63 21.04
CA THR A 323 2.47 -3.35 21.62
C THR A 323 1.27 -2.43 21.86
N LEU A 324 0.36 -2.33 20.90
CA LEU A 324 -0.86 -1.54 21.04
C LEU A 324 -1.86 -2.18 22.02
N GLY A 325 -2.02 -3.49 21.93
CA GLY A 325 -2.99 -4.21 22.75
C GLY A 325 -4.43 -3.83 22.43
N ARG A 326 -5.34 -4.28 23.29
CA ARG A 326 -6.79 -4.10 23.13
C ARG A 326 -7.22 -2.63 23.09
N GLU A 327 -6.55 -1.78 23.84
CA GLU A 327 -6.90 -0.38 24.00
C GLU A 327 -6.27 0.49 22.93
N GLY A 328 -4.99 0.25 22.60
CA GLY A 328 -4.26 1.05 21.60
C GLY A 328 -4.70 0.82 20.16
N ILE A 329 -5.28 -0.35 19.82
CA ILE A 329 -5.77 -0.61 18.46
C ILE A 329 -6.91 0.36 18.06
N PRO A 330 -8.02 0.50 18.82
CA PRO A 330 -9.04 1.48 18.50
C PRO A 330 -8.54 2.93 18.66
N GLU A 331 -7.69 3.21 19.65
CA GLU A 331 -7.10 4.54 19.85
C GLU A 331 -6.27 4.99 18.60
N ALA A 332 -5.54 4.08 17.97
CA ALA A 332 -4.82 4.38 16.74
C ALA A 332 -5.78 4.79 15.60
N ALA A 333 -6.91 4.08 15.43
CA ALA A 333 -7.91 4.43 14.43
C ALA A 333 -8.60 5.78 14.73
N GLU A 334 -8.97 6.02 15.99
CA GLU A 334 -9.57 7.29 16.43
C GLU A 334 -8.63 8.47 16.20
N ASN A 335 -7.36 8.33 16.54
CA ASN A 335 -6.34 9.37 16.33
C ASN A 335 -6.05 9.61 14.85
N ALA A 336 -6.06 8.57 14.00
CA ALA A 336 -5.92 8.73 12.56
C ALA A 336 -7.05 9.58 11.97
N VAL A 337 -8.29 9.31 12.37
CA VAL A 337 -9.47 10.09 11.96
C VAL A 337 -9.42 11.52 12.53
N LEU A 338 -9.03 11.68 13.80
CA LEU A 338 -8.88 12.98 14.44
C LEU A 338 -7.84 13.84 13.72
N ASN A 339 -6.66 13.29 13.43
CA ASN A 339 -5.56 14.00 12.77
C ASN A 339 -5.94 14.43 11.35
N ALA A 340 -6.63 13.59 10.60
CA ALA A 340 -7.09 13.92 9.25
C ALA A 340 -8.10 15.09 9.27
N ASN A 341 -9.10 15.00 10.13
CA ASN A 341 -10.09 16.09 10.28
C ASN A 341 -9.46 17.38 10.82
N TYR A 342 -8.51 17.27 11.76
CA TYR A 342 -7.80 18.43 12.27
C TYR A 342 -7.03 19.14 11.16
N LEU A 343 -6.20 18.43 10.40
CA LEU A 343 -5.43 19.02 9.30
C LEU A 343 -6.34 19.59 8.22
N MET A 344 -7.38 18.86 7.82
CA MET A 344 -8.36 19.34 6.83
C MET A 344 -8.99 20.68 7.25
N ARG A 345 -9.41 20.79 8.50
CA ARG A 345 -10.01 22.05 9.03
C ARG A 345 -8.99 23.18 9.16
N ARG A 346 -7.73 22.86 9.45
CA ARG A 346 -6.63 23.86 9.51
C ARG A 346 -6.27 24.43 8.14
N ILE A 347 -6.44 23.63 7.07
CA ILE A 347 -6.17 24.03 5.69
C ILE A 347 -7.41 24.71 5.05
N GLN A 348 -8.61 24.43 5.54
CA GLN A 348 -9.86 25.01 5.04
C GLN A 348 -9.81 26.54 5.06
N GLY A 349 -10.24 27.17 3.96
CA GLY A 349 -10.10 28.63 3.77
C GLY A 349 -8.94 29.03 2.83
N THR A 350 -8.06 28.05 2.53
CA THR A 350 -7.07 28.12 1.46
C THR A 350 -7.42 27.07 0.40
N PHE A 351 -6.90 25.86 0.52
CA PHE A 351 -7.31 24.74 -0.34
C PHE A 351 -8.61 24.12 0.14
N GLN A 352 -9.54 23.86 -0.77
CA GLN A 352 -10.85 23.35 -0.41
C GLN A 352 -10.88 21.81 -0.47
N PRO A 353 -11.46 21.14 0.53
CA PRO A 353 -11.74 19.72 0.43
C PRO A 353 -12.77 19.45 -0.67
N ALA A 354 -12.58 18.38 -1.42
CA ALA A 354 -13.51 17.97 -2.48
C ALA A 354 -14.92 17.65 -1.95
N PHE A 355 -14.98 17.20 -0.70
CA PHE A 355 -16.24 16.94 0.02
C PHE A 355 -16.18 17.66 1.38
N ASP A 356 -17.07 18.64 1.61
CA ASP A 356 -17.13 19.39 2.88
C ASP A 356 -17.98 18.64 3.92
N ARG A 357 -17.41 17.53 4.40
CA ARG A 357 -17.97 16.71 5.49
C ARG A 357 -16.84 16.14 6.35
N ILE A 358 -17.19 15.54 7.47
CA ILE A 358 -16.21 14.78 8.29
C ILE A 358 -15.62 13.67 7.44
N CYS A 359 -14.29 13.66 7.34
CA CYS A 359 -13.55 12.58 6.70
C CYS A 359 -13.16 11.50 7.71
N MET A 360 -12.74 10.35 7.21
CA MET A 360 -12.12 9.31 8.02
C MET A 360 -10.61 9.62 8.17
N HIS A 361 -9.72 8.69 7.89
CA HIS A 361 -8.27 8.84 8.09
C HIS A 361 -7.55 9.67 7.03
N GLU A 362 -8.20 9.96 5.92
CA GLU A 362 -7.66 10.74 4.78
C GLU A 362 -8.73 11.68 4.21
N PHE A 363 -8.29 12.66 3.45
CA PHE A 363 -9.15 13.58 2.72
C PHE A 363 -8.52 14.01 1.41
N VAL A 364 -9.37 14.50 0.48
CA VAL A 364 -8.94 14.96 -0.84
C VAL A 364 -9.21 16.43 -0.99
N LEU A 365 -8.22 17.20 -1.44
CA LEU A 365 -8.34 18.59 -1.86
C LEU A 365 -8.57 18.62 -3.38
N GLY A 366 -9.54 19.40 -3.84
CA GLY A 366 -9.77 19.67 -5.26
C GLY A 366 -9.18 21.03 -5.67
N LEU A 367 -8.20 21.03 -6.55
CA LEU A 367 -7.47 22.24 -6.94
C LEU A 367 -7.86 22.78 -8.32
N GLU A 368 -8.96 22.32 -8.90
CA GLU A 368 -9.36 22.73 -10.26
C GLU A 368 -9.60 24.25 -10.37
N GLU A 369 -10.37 24.84 -9.47
CA GLU A 369 -10.64 26.29 -9.46
C GLU A 369 -9.37 27.08 -9.11
N PHE A 370 -8.61 26.62 -8.12
CA PHE A 370 -7.32 27.21 -7.76
C PHE A 370 -6.36 27.28 -8.97
N LYS A 371 -6.30 26.21 -9.77
CA LYS A 371 -5.50 26.17 -11.00
C LYS A 371 -6.01 27.14 -12.06
N LYS A 372 -7.35 27.28 -12.21
CA LYS A 372 -7.93 28.25 -13.16
C LYS A 372 -7.57 29.68 -12.78
N GLU A 373 -7.55 30.01 -11.51
CA GLU A 373 -7.24 31.35 -10.99
C GLU A 373 -5.74 31.68 -11.04
N THR A 374 -4.87 30.75 -10.65
CA THR A 374 -3.45 31.02 -10.44
C THR A 374 -2.54 30.46 -11.54
N GLY A 375 -3.03 29.51 -12.34
CA GLY A 375 -2.23 28.73 -13.26
C GLY A 375 -1.30 27.71 -12.59
N VAL A 376 -1.41 27.48 -11.25
CA VAL A 376 -0.63 26.54 -10.47
C VAL A 376 -1.39 25.22 -10.34
N SER A 377 -0.79 24.11 -10.77
CA SER A 377 -1.40 22.79 -10.76
C SER A 377 -1.15 22.06 -9.43
N ALA A 378 -1.85 20.95 -9.22
CA ALA A 378 -1.59 20.03 -8.10
C ALA A 378 -0.13 19.53 -8.10
N LEU A 379 0.45 19.27 -9.27
CA LEU A 379 1.87 18.92 -9.42
C LEU A 379 2.79 20.04 -8.91
N ASP A 380 2.47 21.29 -9.20
CA ASP A 380 3.29 22.45 -8.79
C ASP A 380 3.26 22.63 -7.27
N VAL A 381 2.07 22.45 -6.64
CA VAL A 381 1.94 22.44 -5.18
C VAL A 381 2.75 21.28 -4.58
N ALA A 382 2.64 20.07 -5.12
CA ALA A 382 3.38 18.90 -4.68
C ALA A 382 4.90 19.09 -4.76
N LYS A 383 5.40 19.64 -5.87
CA LYS A 383 6.83 19.95 -6.05
C LYS A 383 7.31 21.04 -5.09
N SER A 384 6.48 22.02 -4.77
CA SER A 384 6.79 23.09 -3.82
C SER A 384 6.83 22.60 -2.37
N LEU A 385 6.07 21.55 -2.03
CA LEU A 385 6.13 20.90 -0.72
C LEU A 385 7.49 20.24 -0.45
N ILE A 386 8.15 19.69 -1.49
CA ILE A 386 9.50 19.10 -1.38
C ILE A 386 10.49 20.14 -0.84
N ASP A 387 10.46 21.38 -1.36
CA ASP A 387 11.33 22.47 -0.91
C ASP A 387 11.09 22.89 0.56
N ARG A 388 9.96 22.47 1.13
CA ARG A 388 9.56 22.73 2.51
C ARG A 388 9.75 21.53 3.43
N GLY A 389 10.38 20.45 2.95
CA GLY A 389 10.66 19.24 3.73
C GLY A 389 9.42 18.37 4.00
N ILE A 390 8.37 18.52 3.21
CA ILE A 390 7.16 17.70 3.25
C ILE A 390 7.15 16.77 2.05
N HIS A 391 6.92 15.47 2.27
CA HIS A 391 6.71 14.55 1.17
C HIS A 391 5.40 14.91 0.44
N PRO A 392 5.39 14.97 -0.90
CA PRO A 392 4.18 15.27 -1.65
C PRO A 392 3.02 14.32 -1.32
N PRO A 393 1.79 14.84 -1.18
CA PRO A 393 0.58 14.01 -1.14
C PRO A 393 0.39 13.25 -2.45
N THR A 394 -0.53 12.29 -2.47
CA THR A 394 -0.94 11.61 -3.71
C THR A 394 -1.64 12.58 -4.64
N MET A 395 -1.18 12.65 -5.88
CA MET A 395 -1.68 13.59 -6.89
C MET A 395 -2.58 12.89 -7.90
N TYR A 396 -3.58 13.66 -8.44
CA TYR A 396 -4.45 13.20 -9.54
C TYR A 396 -5.22 11.91 -9.24
N PHE A 397 -5.41 11.61 -7.97
CA PHE A 397 -6.16 10.46 -7.50
C PHE A 397 -6.99 10.84 -6.26
N PRO A 398 -8.23 10.34 -6.08
CA PRO A 398 -8.98 9.50 -7.04
C PRO A 398 -9.45 10.27 -8.28
N LEU A 399 -9.70 9.54 -9.38
CA LEU A 399 -9.99 10.15 -10.70
C LEU A 399 -11.29 10.97 -10.75
N ILE A 400 -12.18 10.77 -9.80
CA ILE A 400 -13.44 11.54 -9.67
C ILE A 400 -13.22 12.98 -9.17
N VAL A 401 -12.01 13.33 -8.70
CA VAL A 401 -11.63 14.67 -8.26
C VAL A 401 -10.56 15.24 -9.19
N HIS A 402 -10.88 16.36 -9.86
CA HIS A 402 -9.92 17.01 -10.75
C HIS A 402 -8.84 17.78 -9.97
N GLU A 403 -7.59 17.75 -10.45
CA GLU A 403 -6.43 18.36 -9.77
C GLU A 403 -6.37 17.95 -8.28
N ALA A 404 -6.56 16.68 -8.01
CA ALA A 404 -6.62 16.14 -6.66
C ALA A 404 -5.26 16.15 -5.95
N LEU A 405 -5.28 16.48 -4.66
CA LEU A 405 -4.25 16.17 -3.69
C LEU A 405 -4.88 15.39 -2.53
N MET A 406 -4.47 14.16 -2.32
CA MET A 406 -4.98 13.30 -1.25
C MET A 406 -3.97 13.22 -0.12
N LEU A 407 -4.43 13.53 1.09
CA LEU A 407 -3.60 13.57 2.31
C LEU A 407 -4.08 12.56 3.35
N GLU A 408 -3.15 11.78 3.88
CA GLU A 408 -3.32 10.89 5.02
C GLU A 408 -2.25 11.21 6.06
N PRO A 409 -2.57 11.97 7.14
CA PRO A 409 -1.58 12.36 8.14
C PRO A 409 -1.07 11.22 9.01
N THR A 410 -1.87 10.18 9.20
CA THR A 410 -1.72 9.08 10.17
C THR A 410 -1.88 9.50 11.65
N GLU A 411 -2.06 8.50 12.51
CA GLU A 411 -2.14 8.69 13.97
C GLU A 411 -0.80 9.00 14.62
N THR A 412 0.31 8.76 13.91
CA THR A 412 1.66 8.89 14.49
C THR A 412 2.19 10.33 14.47
N GLU A 413 1.50 11.23 13.78
CA GLU A 413 1.90 12.64 13.71
C GLU A 413 1.42 13.44 14.92
N SER A 414 2.30 14.31 15.42
CA SER A 414 1.95 15.22 16.49
C SER A 414 1.12 16.41 15.99
N ARG A 415 0.38 17.04 16.90
CA ARG A 415 -0.34 18.27 16.61
C ARG A 415 0.57 19.36 16.05
N GLU A 416 1.80 19.49 16.61
CA GLU A 416 2.78 20.46 16.16
C GLU A 416 3.21 20.24 14.72
N THR A 417 3.40 18.98 14.30
CA THR A 417 3.69 18.62 12.91
C THR A 417 2.51 19.02 11.99
N LEU A 418 1.28 18.74 12.40
CA LEU A 418 0.08 19.10 11.62
C LEU A 418 -0.11 20.62 11.52
N ASP A 419 0.15 21.37 12.60
CA ASP A 419 0.10 22.82 12.58
C ASP A 419 1.17 23.42 11.64
N GLN A 420 2.40 22.87 11.65
CA GLN A 420 3.46 23.28 10.74
C GLN A 420 3.11 22.96 9.28
N ALA A 421 2.55 21.78 9.02
CA ALA A 421 2.09 21.41 7.69
C ALA A 421 0.98 22.36 7.19
N ALA A 422 -0.01 22.64 8.01
CA ALA A 422 -1.09 23.58 7.66
C ALA A 422 -0.56 24.98 7.33
N GLU A 423 0.44 25.44 8.08
CA GLU A 423 1.11 26.71 7.81
C GLU A 423 1.86 26.71 6.47
N VAL A 424 2.53 25.62 6.13
CA VAL A 424 3.17 25.47 4.82
C VAL A 424 2.15 25.49 3.68
N PHE A 425 1.01 24.81 3.82
CA PHE A 425 -0.07 24.85 2.82
C PHE A 425 -0.59 26.27 2.65
N ARG A 426 -0.79 27.03 3.74
CA ARG A 426 -1.22 28.42 3.69
C ARG A 426 -0.21 29.30 2.95
N GLN A 427 1.08 29.17 3.24
CA GLN A 427 2.16 29.90 2.55
C GLN A 427 2.21 29.59 1.06
N LEU A 428 2.03 28.32 0.66
CA LEU A 428 1.97 27.95 -0.75
C LEU A 428 0.74 28.49 -1.45
N TYR A 429 -0.40 28.53 -0.76
CA TYR A 429 -1.59 29.18 -1.30
C TYR A 429 -1.36 30.68 -1.58
N GLU A 430 -0.79 31.43 -0.63
CA GLU A 430 -0.43 32.83 -0.81
C GLU A 430 0.61 33.03 -1.91
N LEU A 431 1.61 32.17 -1.97
CA LEU A 431 2.68 32.19 -2.99
C LEU A 431 2.10 32.02 -4.41
N ALA A 432 1.10 31.17 -4.57
CA ALA A 432 0.46 30.95 -5.88
C ALA A 432 -0.19 32.21 -6.46
N TYR A 433 -0.67 33.12 -5.62
CA TYR A 433 -1.23 34.40 -6.06
C TYR A 433 -0.19 35.52 -6.19
N THR A 434 0.94 35.41 -5.49
CA THR A 434 1.98 36.47 -5.49
C THR A 434 3.14 36.18 -6.42
N ASP A 435 3.58 34.92 -6.52
CA ASP A 435 4.65 34.47 -7.43
C ASP A 435 4.39 33.02 -7.89
N PRO A 436 3.42 32.83 -8.80
CA PRO A 436 3.12 31.48 -9.32
C PRO A 436 4.28 30.84 -10.08
N GLU A 437 5.22 31.63 -10.60
CA GLU A 437 6.36 31.09 -11.34
C GLU A 437 7.35 30.37 -10.43
N ALA A 438 7.54 30.85 -9.19
CA ALA A 438 8.32 30.14 -8.19
C ALA A 438 7.76 28.73 -7.92
N MET A 439 6.46 28.54 -7.93
CA MET A 439 5.85 27.22 -7.77
C MET A 439 5.96 26.35 -9.03
N ARG A 440 5.80 26.93 -10.20
CA ARG A 440 5.92 26.19 -11.48
C ARG A 440 7.32 25.70 -11.77
N THR A 441 8.33 26.34 -11.20
CA THR A 441 9.75 25.95 -11.35
C THR A 441 10.27 25.09 -10.20
N ALA A 442 9.52 24.95 -9.10
CA ALA A 442 9.87 24.05 -7.98
C ALA A 442 10.00 22.57 -8.43
N PRO A 443 10.84 21.74 -7.73
CA PRO A 443 11.59 22.06 -6.53
C PRO A 443 12.92 22.76 -6.83
N HIS A 444 13.38 23.64 -5.93
CA HIS A 444 14.64 24.37 -6.05
C HIS A 444 15.75 23.79 -5.16
N ASN A 445 15.37 23.14 -4.05
CA ASN A 445 16.30 22.61 -3.04
C ASN A 445 16.51 21.09 -3.13
N ALA A 446 15.79 20.40 -4.01
CA ALA A 446 15.95 18.97 -4.19
C ALA A 446 17.13 18.63 -5.11
N GLN A 447 17.72 17.45 -4.93
CA GLN A 447 18.82 16.94 -5.78
C GLN A 447 18.39 16.75 -7.23
N ILE A 448 17.12 16.44 -7.46
CA ILE A 448 16.52 16.23 -8.78
C ILE A 448 15.36 17.21 -8.91
N GLY A 449 15.39 18.02 -9.96
CA GLY A 449 14.30 18.93 -10.28
C GLY A 449 13.13 18.23 -10.95
N ARG A 450 12.60 18.80 -12.03
CA ARG A 450 11.54 18.19 -12.84
C ARG A 450 12.16 17.32 -13.93
N PRO A 451 12.07 15.97 -13.84
CA PRO A 451 12.55 15.12 -14.92
C PRO A 451 11.63 15.24 -16.15
N ASP A 452 12.20 15.01 -17.34
CA ASP A 452 11.41 14.82 -18.55
C ASP A 452 10.76 13.42 -18.53
N GLU A 453 9.55 13.36 -17.96
CA GLU A 453 8.80 12.11 -17.80
C GLU A 453 8.41 11.50 -19.15
N VAL A 454 8.16 12.35 -20.16
CA VAL A 454 7.80 11.91 -21.51
C VAL A 454 8.98 11.22 -22.19
N GLN A 455 10.17 11.82 -22.09
CA GLN A 455 11.41 11.23 -22.62
C GLN A 455 11.75 9.93 -21.87
N ALA A 456 11.63 9.93 -20.54
CA ALA A 456 11.89 8.75 -19.71
C ALA A 456 10.96 7.57 -20.06
N ALA A 457 9.68 7.84 -20.35
CA ALA A 457 8.71 6.82 -20.74
C ALA A 457 8.90 6.32 -22.18
N ARG A 458 9.19 7.23 -23.13
CA ARG A 458 9.29 6.88 -24.57
C ARG A 458 10.64 6.30 -24.95
N ASN A 459 11.73 6.76 -24.34
CA ASN A 459 13.10 6.38 -24.65
C ASN A 459 13.90 6.07 -23.37
N PRO A 460 13.52 5.03 -22.61
CA PRO A 460 14.15 4.75 -21.32
C PRO A 460 15.61 4.29 -21.52
N ILE A 461 16.54 4.87 -20.75
CA ILE A 461 17.91 4.39 -20.65
C ILE A 461 17.96 3.39 -19.51
N LEU A 462 18.00 2.10 -19.84
CA LEU A 462 17.90 1.00 -18.88
C LEU A 462 19.25 0.51 -18.34
N ARG A 463 20.35 1.01 -18.87
CA ARG A 463 21.71 0.63 -18.48
C ARG A 463 22.57 1.86 -18.36
N TRP A 464 23.44 1.86 -17.35
CA TRP A 464 24.53 2.83 -17.33
C TRP A 464 25.49 2.56 -18.52
N GLN A 465 25.92 3.65 -19.16
CA GLN A 465 26.91 3.64 -20.24
C GLN A 465 28.07 4.55 -19.83
N ALA A 466 29.30 4.04 -19.96
CA ALA A 466 30.51 4.79 -19.63
C ALA A 466 30.74 5.94 -20.62
#